data_fc5a7b1e86f41a279027ccfe51a91df8
#
_entry.id   fc5a7b1e86f41a279027ccfe51a91df8
#
_cell.length_a   1.000
_cell.length_b   1.000
_cell.length_c   1.000
_cell.angle_alpha   90.00
_cell.angle_beta   90.00
_cell.angle_gamma   90.00
#
_symmetry.space_group_name_H-M   'P 1'
#
loop_
_entity.id
_entity.type
_entity.pdbx_description
1 polymer ?
#
loop_
_entity_poly.entity_id
_entity_poly.type
_entity_poly.pdbx_seq_one_letter_code
_entity_poly.pdbx_strand_id
1 'polypeptide(L)'
;VDRKQITSPDFLIWFMLHPEYRKFEYDEKYCRPDFARFYQESGIARAQQGRLTYTVMNGKSNFFYLHNGTMKLELKVAGSFCEHRAFKSEMMERLSEKEYHLKQIMRGWYYLPFAEKPETSDWWKMDNASREKKLGPDMEINVWVREAEHGVDVRVKTSGVEGAPWRIELAFSGVSYLESEGIHMPLNGSETIVVKNGYAEVGNASDA
;
A
#
# COMPACT_ATOMS: atom_id res chain seq x y z
N VAL A 1 7.15 -26.00 -3.08
CA VAL A 1 8.44 -25.32 -2.89
C VAL A 1 8.23 -23.85 -3.17
N ASP A 2 8.46 -23.00 -2.15
CA ASP A 2 8.31 -21.56 -2.27
C ASP A 2 9.35 -21.01 -3.27
N ARG A 3 8.90 -20.27 -4.29
CA ARG A 3 9.80 -19.63 -5.28
C ARG A 3 10.87 -18.75 -4.64
N LYS A 4 10.57 -18.17 -3.47
CA LYS A 4 11.54 -17.36 -2.71
C LYS A 4 12.73 -18.16 -2.18
N GLN A 5 12.56 -19.47 -1.95
CA GLN A 5 13.64 -20.34 -1.51
C GLN A 5 14.58 -20.74 -2.65
N ILE A 6 14.12 -20.68 -3.91
CA ILE A 6 14.92 -21.04 -5.08
C ILE A 6 15.85 -19.88 -5.50
N THR A 7 15.43 -18.63 -5.29
CA THR A 7 16.22 -17.45 -5.69
C THR A 7 17.26 -17.01 -4.66
N SER A 8 17.10 -17.42 -3.39
CA SER A 8 18.06 -17.08 -2.32
C SER A 8 19.48 -17.62 -2.55
N PRO A 9 19.69 -18.84 -3.09
CA PRO A 9 21.02 -19.38 -3.39
C PRO A 9 21.79 -18.58 -4.42
N ASP A 10 21.10 -17.96 -5.41
CA ASP A 10 21.76 -17.20 -6.47
C ASP A 10 22.52 -15.99 -5.92
N PHE A 11 21.92 -15.29 -4.94
CA PHE A 11 22.59 -14.19 -4.25
C PHE A 11 23.77 -14.67 -3.41
N LEU A 12 23.63 -15.82 -2.72
CA LEU A 12 24.72 -16.40 -1.93
C LEU A 12 25.88 -16.85 -2.82
N ILE A 13 25.60 -17.48 -3.97
CA ILE A 13 26.61 -17.86 -4.96
C ILE A 13 27.38 -16.64 -5.44
N TRP A 14 26.66 -15.54 -5.73
CA TRP A 14 27.29 -14.31 -6.18
C TRP A 14 28.27 -13.75 -5.13
N PHE A 15 27.88 -13.70 -3.86
CA PHE A 15 28.78 -13.31 -2.75
C PHE A 15 29.92 -14.33 -2.53
N MET A 16 29.74 -15.59 -2.88
CA MET A 16 30.81 -16.60 -2.83
C MET A 16 31.85 -16.37 -3.91
N LEU A 17 31.40 -16.00 -5.11
CA LEU A 17 32.28 -15.73 -6.28
C LEU A 17 33.00 -14.39 -6.17
N HIS A 18 32.48 -13.46 -5.38
CA HIS A 18 32.98 -12.10 -5.21
C HIS A 18 33.33 -11.80 -3.74
N PRO A 19 34.42 -12.39 -3.21
CA PRO A 19 34.79 -12.22 -1.81
C PRO A 19 35.12 -10.79 -1.43
N GLU A 20 35.44 -9.90 -2.37
CA GLU A 20 35.65 -8.48 -2.17
C GLU A 20 34.41 -7.80 -1.59
N TYR A 21 33.20 -8.25 -1.92
CA TYR A 21 31.96 -7.70 -1.36
C TYR A 21 31.64 -8.15 0.06
N ARG A 22 32.35 -9.17 0.57
CA ARG A 22 32.21 -9.64 1.96
C ARG A 22 32.96 -8.73 2.94
N LYS A 23 33.91 -7.98 2.45
CA LYS A 23 34.74 -7.04 3.24
C LYS A 23 34.17 -5.63 3.29
N PHE A 24 32.89 -5.47 2.91
CA PHE A 24 32.24 -4.17 3.03
C PHE A 24 32.09 -3.82 4.51
N GLU A 25 32.97 -2.96 4.99
CA GLU A 25 32.81 -2.33 6.29
C GLU A 25 31.80 -1.19 6.13
N TYR A 26 30.71 -1.29 6.88
CA TYR A 26 29.74 -0.21 6.93
C TYR A 26 30.37 0.99 7.63
N ASP A 27 30.63 2.05 6.89
CA ASP A 27 31.03 3.33 7.48
C ASP A 27 29.79 3.99 8.08
N GLU A 28 29.69 3.98 9.41
CA GLU A 28 28.60 4.64 10.15
C GLU A 28 28.50 6.15 9.86
N LYS A 29 29.57 6.75 9.32
CA LYS A 29 29.60 8.14 8.89
C LYS A 29 28.97 8.36 7.52
N TYR A 30 28.62 7.29 6.78
CA TYR A 30 27.97 7.43 5.49
C TYR A 30 26.49 7.76 5.67
N CYS A 31 26.21 9.02 5.92
CA CYS A 31 24.87 9.55 5.81
C CYS A 31 24.52 9.72 4.34
N ARG A 32 23.54 8.98 3.85
CA ARG A 32 22.98 9.22 2.52
C ARG A 32 22.43 10.65 2.49
N PRO A 33 22.75 11.45 1.47
CA PRO A 33 22.17 12.78 1.34
C PRO A 33 20.66 12.66 1.12
N ASP A 34 19.94 13.68 1.54
CA ASP A 34 18.52 13.81 1.26
C ASP A 34 18.28 13.82 -0.25
N PHE A 35 17.23 13.17 -0.68
CA PHE A 35 16.84 13.10 -2.09
C PHE A 35 15.34 12.92 -2.25
N ALA A 36 14.82 13.39 -3.38
CA ALA A 36 13.49 13.04 -3.88
C ALA A 36 13.61 12.67 -5.36
N ARG A 37 13.21 11.45 -5.72
CA ARG A 37 13.30 10.94 -7.09
C ARG A 37 11.97 10.36 -7.53
N PHE A 38 11.57 10.69 -8.74
CA PHE A 38 10.42 10.11 -9.41
C PHE A 38 10.87 9.37 -10.66
N TYR A 39 10.65 8.07 -10.66
CA TYR A 39 10.95 7.18 -11.79
C TYR A 39 9.64 6.96 -12.57
N GLN A 40 9.38 7.85 -13.52
CA GLN A 40 8.11 7.91 -14.25
C GLN A 40 7.76 6.58 -14.95
N GLU A 41 8.72 5.95 -15.63
CA GLU A 41 8.50 4.71 -16.38
C GLU A 41 8.12 3.53 -15.47
N SER A 42 8.70 3.45 -14.29
CA SER A 42 8.38 2.40 -13.31
C SER A 42 7.24 2.77 -12.36
N GLY A 43 6.77 4.03 -12.40
CA GLY A 43 5.72 4.53 -11.52
C GLY A 43 6.13 4.49 -10.05
N ILE A 44 7.39 4.83 -9.73
CA ILE A 44 7.92 4.81 -8.37
C ILE A 44 8.42 6.19 -8.00
N ALA A 45 7.93 6.72 -6.87
CA ALA A 45 8.54 7.86 -6.21
C ALA A 45 9.21 7.39 -4.92
N ARG A 46 10.44 7.85 -4.69
CA ARG A 46 11.18 7.56 -3.46
C ARG A 46 11.91 8.80 -2.98
N ALA A 47 11.78 9.09 -1.69
CA ALA A 47 12.46 10.19 -1.05
C ALA A 47 13.05 9.79 0.29
N GLN A 48 14.07 10.54 0.69
CA GLN A 48 14.70 10.50 1.99
C GLN A 48 14.92 11.93 2.47
N GLN A 49 14.55 12.20 3.72
CA GLN A 49 14.80 13.45 4.44
C GLN A 49 15.23 13.10 5.86
N GLY A 50 16.52 13.21 6.13
CA GLY A 50 17.08 12.76 7.40
C GLY A 50 16.76 11.29 7.71
N ARG A 51 16.05 11.04 8.82
CA ARG A 51 15.62 9.68 9.23
C ARG A 51 14.36 9.18 8.49
N LEU A 52 13.63 10.08 7.85
CA LEU A 52 12.41 9.75 7.13
C LEU A 52 12.75 9.24 5.74
N THR A 53 12.22 8.09 5.38
CA THR A 53 12.26 7.56 4.00
C THR A 53 10.87 7.10 3.63
N TYR A 54 10.39 7.47 2.44
CA TYR A 54 9.13 6.94 1.94
C TYR A 54 9.21 6.52 0.48
N THR A 55 8.29 5.64 0.09
CA THR A 55 8.14 5.14 -1.27
C THR A 55 6.67 5.12 -1.65
N VAL A 56 6.35 5.65 -2.81
CA VAL A 56 5.02 5.61 -3.43
C VAL A 56 5.12 4.81 -4.72
N MET A 57 4.18 3.89 -4.96
CA MET A 57 4.24 2.99 -6.11
C MET A 57 2.90 2.94 -6.86
N ASN A 58 2.96 3.16 -8.16
CA ASN A 58 1.83 2.95 -9.05
C ASN A 58 1.51 1.47 -9.25
N GLY A 59 0.23 1.13 -9.42
CA GLY A 59 -0.23 -0.22 -9.77
C GLY A 59 -0.06 -1.28 -8.67
N LYS A 60 0.23 -0.87 -7.42
CA LYS A 60 0.38 -1.77 -6.27
C LYS A 60 -0.73 -1.55 -5.26
N SER A 61 -1.22 -2.63 -4.63
CA SER A 61 -2.17 -2.52 -3.52
C SER A 61 -1.54 -1.92 -2.28
N ASN A 62 -0.29 -2.29 -2.01
CA ASN A 62 0.57 -1.73 -0.98
C ASN A 62 1.38 -0.61 -1.63
N PHE A 63 0.74 0.51 -1.89
CA PHE A 63 1.31 1.57 -2.73
C PHE A 63 2.18 2.56 -1.96
N PHE A 64 2.15 2.53 -0.63
CA PHE A 64 2.88 3.46 0.22
C PHE A 64 3.61 2.75 1.36
N TYR A 65 4.89 3.05 1.47
CA TYR A 65 5.75 2.62 2.57
C TYR A 65 6.46 3.83 3.16
N LEU A 66 6.54 3.87 4.49
CA LEU A 66 7.28 4.89 5.23
C LEU A 66 8.14 4.22 6.30
N HIS A 67 9.33 4.78 6.49
CA HIS A 67 10.26 4.42 7.54
C HIS A 67 10.78 5.69 8.20
N ASN A 68 10.63 5.80 9.51
CA ASN A 68 11.14 6.91 10.29
C ASN A 68 11.76 6.38 11.60
N GLY A 69 13.08 6.37 11.67
CA GLY A 69 13.80 5.78 12.78
C GLY A 69 13.50 4.28 12.93
N THR A 70 12.87 3.89 14.02
CA THR A 70 12.45 2.51 14.28
C THR A 70 11.08 2.17 13.69
N MET A 71 10.24 3.18 13.50
CA MET A 71 8.89 3.02 12.97
C MET A 71 8.90 2.68 11.49
N LYS A 72 8.12 1.68 11.12
CA LYS A 72 7.79 1.36 9.72
C LYS A 72 6.27 1.35 9.55
N LEU A 73 5.82 1.87 8.44
CA LEU A 73 4.41 1.91 8.06
C LEU A 73 4.26 1.39 6.64
N GLU A 74 3.30 0.51 6.46
CA GLU A 74 2.73 0.12 5.18
C GLU A 74 1.28 0.58 5.12
N LEU A 75 0.88 1.22 4.02
CA LEU A 75 -0.49 1.71 3.82
C LEU A 75 -1.11 1.06 2.59
N LYS A 76 -2.37 0.68 2.76
CA LYS A 76 -3.21 0.10 1.73
C LYS A 76 -4.62 0.66 1.85
N VAL A 77 -5.28 0.87 0.74
CA VAL A 77 -6.72 1.16 0.70
C VAL A 77 -7.43 -0.10 0.20
N ALA A 78 -8.28 -0.66 1.05
CA ALA A 78 -9.10 -1.81 0.71
C ALA A 78 -10.53 -1.35 0.41
N GLY A 79 -11.16 -1.99 -0.55
CA GLY A 79 -12.55 -1.76 -0.92
C GLY A 79 -13.21 -3.06 -1.30
N SER A 80 -14.54 -3.09 -1.24
CA SER A 80 -15.32 -4.20 -1.76
C SER A 80 -16.33 -3.63 -2.75
N PHE A 81 -15.95 -3.61 -4.02
CA PHE A 81 -16.77 -3.09 -5.07
C PHE A 81 -16.64 -3.95 -6.33
N CYS A 82 -17.69 -4.71 -6.64
CA CYS A 82 -17.70 -5.72 -7.69
C CYS A 82 -16.52 -6.70 -7.57
N GLU A 83 -15.63 -6.75 -8.55
CA GLU A 83 -14.44 -7.60 -8.51
C GLU A 83 -13.25 -6.97 -7.81
N HIS A 84 -13.34 -5.67 -7.48
CA HIS A 84 -12.24 -4.93 -6.89
C HIS A 84 -12.20 -5.12 -5.36
N ARG A 85 -11.03 -5.50 -4.83
CA ARG A 85 -10.82 -5.75 -3.40
C ARG A 85 -9.86 -4.75 -2.75
N ALA A 86 -9.06 -4.08 -3.56
CA ALA A 86 -8.09 -3.10 -3.10
C ALA A 86 -7.82 -2.06 -4.18
N PHE A 87 -7.47 -0.87 -3.74
CA PHE A 87 -6.95 0.18 -4.60
C PHE A 87 -5.64 -0.29 -5.25
N LYS A 88 -5.58 -0.13 -6.57
CA LYS A 88 -4.37 -0.27 -7.38
C LYS A 88 -4.43 0.85 -8.42
N SER A 89 -3.66 1.90 -8.20
CA SER A 89 -3.67 3.05 -9.08
C SER A 89 -3.41 2.65 -10.54
N GLU A 90 -4.23 3.16 -11.43
CA GLU A 90 -4.05 3.05 -12.89
C GLU A 90 -3.16 4.19 -13.40
N MET A 91 -3.10 5.28 -12.63
CA MET A 91 -2.36 6.48 -12.94
C MET A 91 -1.65 6.99 -11.69
N MET A 92 -0.44 7.46 -11.86
CA MET A 92 0.31 8.23 -10.88
C MET A 92 0.96 9.42 -11.58
N GLU A 93 0.66 10.61 -11.11
CA GLU A 93 1.24 11.85 -11.60
C GLU A 93 1.97 12.60 -10.47
N ARG A 94 3.01 13.33 -10.84
CA ARG A 94 3.74 14.21 -9.94
C ARG A 94 3.16 15.61 -10.08
N LEU A 95 2.47 16.09 -9.03
CA LEU A 95 1.86 17.42 -9.00
C LEU A 95 2.89 18.51 -8.68
N SER A 96 3.87 18.19 -7.83
CA SER A 96 4.98 19.07 -7.49
C SER A 96 6.23 18.24 -7.18
N GLU A 97 7.30 18.87 -6.75
CA GLU A 97 8.53 18.16 -6.39
C GLU A 97 8.33 17.11 -5.30
N LYS A 98 7.38 17.35 -4.39
CA LYS A 98 7.12 16.55 -3.19
C LYS A 98 5.67 16.10 -3.07
N GLU A 99 4.89 16.14 -4.15
CA GLU A 99 3.48 15.76 -4.14
C GLU A 99 3.12 14.88 -5.32
N TYR A 100 2.40 13.80 -5.01
CA TYR A 100 1.98 12.78 -5.97
C TYR A 100 0.48 12.55 -5.85
N HIS A 101 -0.17 12.34 -6.99
CA HIS A 101 -1.57 11.96 -7.07
C HIS A 101 -1.69 10.60 -7.76
N LEU A 102 -2.41 9.69 -7.11
CA LEU A 102 -2.71 8.36 -7.63
C LEU A 102 -4.22 8.23 -7.78
N LYS A 103 -4.64 7.62 -8.87
CA LYS A 103 -6.06 7.45 -9.19
C LYS A 103 -6.36 6.05 -9.68
N GLN A 104 -7.54 5.55 -9.29
CA GLN A 104 -8.16 4.35 -9.84
C GLN A 104 -9.64 4.58 -10.07
N ILE A 105 -10.16 4.06 -11.18
CA ILE A 105 -11.59 3.95 -11.45
C ILE A 105 -11.96 2.48 -11.38
N MET A 106 -12.60 2.08 -10.28
CA MET A 106 -13.15 0.73 -10.12
C MET A 106 -14.46 0.65 -10.89
N ARG A 107 -14.45 -0.05 -12.02
CA ARG A 107 -15.62 -0.18 -12.89
C ARG A 107 -16.59 -1.18 -12.31
N GLY A 108 -17.82 -0.74 -12.10
CA GLY A 108 -18.90 -1.59 -11.62
C GLY A 108 -19.46 -2.44 -12.75
N TRP A 109 -19.59 -3.74 -12.52
CA TRP A 109 -20.31 -4.65 -13.40
C TRP A 109 -20.76 -5.89 -12.63
N TYR A 110 -21.78 -6.56 -13.15
CA TYR A 110 -22.22 -7.86 -12.63
C TYR A 110 -22.76 -8.72 -13.75
N TYR A 111 -22.74 -10.03 -13.54
CA TYR A 111 -23.32 -10.97 -14.48
C TYR A 111 -24.83 -10.94 -14.39
N LEU A 112 -25.50 -10.90 -15.54
CA LEU A 112 -26.92 -11.24 -15.62
C LEU A 112 -27.11 -12.75 -15.44
N PRO A 113 -28.35 -13.21 -15.13
CA PRO A 113 -28.68 -14.63 -15.15
C PRO A 113 -28.35 -15.27 -16.49
N PHE A 114 -28.08 -16.56 -16.50
CA PHE A 114 -27.99 -17.29 -17.75
C PHE A 114 -29.36 -17.23 -18.50
N ALA A 115 -29.31 -17.14 -19.83
CA ALA A 115 -30.51 -17.20 -20.66
C ALA A 115 -31.26 -18.55 -20.45
N GLU A 116 -30.52 -19.64 -20.31
CA GLU A 116 -31.01 -20.95 -19.96
C GLU A 116 -30.43 -21.43 -18.63
N LYS A 117 -31.17 -22.23 -17.88
CA LYS A 117 -30.73 -22.77 -16.60
C LYS A 117 -29.48 -23.64 -16.80
N PRO A 118 -28.35 -23.35 -16.14
CA PRO A 118 -27.19 -24.20 -16.25
C PRO A 118 -27.40 -25.57 -15.63
N GLU A 119 -26.70 -26.58 -16.15
CA GLU A 119 -26.79 -27.97 -15.67
C GLU A 119 -26.28 -28.15 -14.24
N THR A 120 -25.44 -27.23 -13.78
CA THR A 120 -24.81 -27.30 -12.47
C THR A 120 -24.96 -25.98 -11.71
N SER A 121 -25.00 -26.03 -10.37
CA SER A 121 -24.88 -24.86 -9.49
C SER A 121 -23.42 -24.55 -9.07
N ASP A 122 -22.47 -25.37 -9.48
CA ASP A 122 -21.06 -25.15 -9.18
C ASP A 122 -20.52 -24.03 -10.07
N TRP A 123 -20.23 -22.87 -9.47
CA TRP A 123 -19.73 -21.67 -10.15
C TRP A 123 -18.52 -21.94 -11.06
N TRP A 124 -17.61 -22.82 -10.62
CA TRP A 124 -16.38 -23.11 -11.35
C TRP A 124 -16.58 -23.98 -12.58
N LYS A 125 -17.73 -24.66 -12.69
CA LYS A 125 -18.10 -25.51 -13.82
C LYS A 125 -19.08 -24.83 -14.78
N MET A 126 -19.59 -23.63 -14.40
CA MET A 126 -20.46 -22.85 -15.27
C MET A 126 -19.64 -22.12 -16.34
N ASP A 127 -20.21 -22.00 -17.54
CA ASP A 127 -19.63 -21.14 -18.58
C ASP A 127 -19.95 -19.66 -18.30
N ASN A 128 -19.28 -19.12 -17.28
CA ASN A 128 -19.46 -17.73 -16.89
C ASN A 128 -18.96 -16.73 -17.95
N ALA A 129 -18.15 -17.16 -18.90
CA ALA A 129 -17.64 -16.30 -19.97
C ALA A 129 -18.74 -15.94 -20.98
N SER A 130 -19.71 -16.83 -21.17
CA SER A 130 -20.86 -16.61 -22.07
C SER A 130 -21.96 -15.72 -21.48
N ARG A 131 -21.91 -15.41 -20.17
CA ARG A 131 -22.94 -14.60 -19.51
C ARG A 131 -22.85 -13.13 -19.93
N GLU A 132 -24.02 -12.56 -20.17
CA GLU A 132 -24.11 -11.12 -20.33
C GLU A 132 -23.70 -10.38 -19.06
N LYS A 133 -22.95 -9.29 -19.23
CA LYS A 133 -22.54 -8.40 -18.14
C LYS A 133 -23.32 -7.11 -18.23
N LYS A 134 -23.93 -6.71 -17.12
CA LYS A 134 -24.52 -5.39 -16.98
C LYS A 134 -23.53 -4.45 -16.32
N LEU A 135 -23.24 -3.32 -16.97
CA LEU A 135 -22.43 -2.27 -16.39
C LEU A 135 -23.21 -1.54 -15.29
N GLY A 136 -22.55 -1.30 -14.19
CA GLY A 136 -23.02 -0.50 -13.06
C GLY A 136 -22.29 0.84 -12.99
N PRO A 137 -22.51 1.59 -11.90
CA PRO A 137 -21.78 2.81 -11.66
C PRO A 137 -20.31 2.52 -11.37
N ASP A 138 -19.45 3.50 -11.64
CA ASP A 138 -18.03 3.45 -11.30
C ASP A 138 -17.78 4.03 -9.92
N MET A 139 -16.81 3.48 -9.19
CA MET A 139 -16.29 4.03 -7.95
C MET A 139 -14.88 4.56 -8.21
N GLU A 140 -14.67 5.84 -7.95
CA GLU A 140 -13.37 6.47 -8.11
C GLU A 140 -12.67 6.60 -6.76
N ILE A 141 -11.39 6.25 -6.71
CA ILE A 141 -10.52 6.46 -5.56
C ILE A 141 -9.34 7.33 -5.99
N ASN A 142 -9.17 8.44 -5.27
CA ASN A 142 -8.05 9.36 -5.42
C ASN A 142 -7.22 9.36 -4.15
N VAL A 143 -5.91 9.31 -4.30
CA VAL A 143 -4.95 9.37 -3.21
C VAL A 143 -3.91 10.44 -3.52
N TRP A 144 -3.74 11.39 -2.59
CA TRP A 144 -2.67 12.38 -2.63
C TRP A 144 -1.65 12.03 -1.57
N VAL A 145 -0.38 12.05 -1.94
CA VAL A 145 0.75 11.84 -1.05
C VAL A 145 1.62 13.08 -1.14
N ARG A 146 1.80 13.79 -0.04
CA ARG A 146 2.57 15.03 0.03
C ARG A 146 3.57 14.98 1.18
N GLU A 147 4.84 15.23 0.88
CA GLU A 147 5.85 15.43 1.91
C GLU A 147 5.58 16.73 2.66
N ALA A 148 5.51 16.64 3.98
CA ALA A 148 5.40 17.76 4.92
C ALA A 148 6.74 18.00 5.62
N GLU A 149 6.82 19.04 6.44
CA GLU A 149 8.04 19.43 7.14
C GLU A 149 8.61 18.30 8.03
N HIS A 150 7.73 17.55 8.70
CA HIS A 150 8.12 16.50 9.64
C HIS A 150 7.48 15.14 9.34
N GLY A 151 7.07 14.90 8.08
CA GLY A 151 6.41 13.64 7.76
C GLY A 151 5.84 13.60 6.34
N VAL A 152 4.81 12.80 6.16
CA VAL A 152 4.10 12.65 4.91
C VAL A 152 2.61 12.67 5.15
N ASP A 153 1.90 13.56 4.49
CA ASP A 153 0.44 13.60 4.45
C ASP A 153 -0.07 12.64 3.40
N VAL A 154 -0.99 11.75 3.76
CA VAL A 154 -1.71 10.91 2.81
C VAL A 154 -3.20 11.16 2.93
N ARG A 155 -3.79 11.65 1.86
CA ARG A 155 -5.23 11.93 1.76
C ARG A 155 -5.89 10.97 0.79
N VAL A 156 -6.97 10.33 1.23
CA VAL A 156 -7.80 9.43 0.40
C VAL A 156 -9.19 10.04 0.24
N LYS A 157 -9.68 10.06 -0.99
CA LYS A 157 -11.05 10.47 -1.32
C LYS A 157 -11.68 9.45 -2.25
N THR A 158 -12.90 9.05 -1.94
CA THR A 158 -13.72 8.18 -2.77
C THR A 158 -14.93 8.95 -3.29
N SER A 159 -15.42 8.58 -4.46
CA SER A 159 -16.64 9.12 -5.06
C SER A 159 -17.27 8.11 -6.02
N GLY A 160 -18.55 8.32 -6.34
CA GLY A 160 -19.31 7.59 -7.35
C GLY A 160 -20.38 6.68 -6.78
N VAL A 161 -20.12 5.85 -5.78
CA VAL A 161 -21.09 4.91 -5.22
C VAL A 161 -21.28 5.13 -3.73
N GLU A 162 -22.45 5.63 -3.36
CA GLU A 162 -22.83 5.79 -1.97
C GLU A 162 -23.00 4.43 -1.29
N GLY A 163 -22.46 4.29 -0.06
CA GLY A 163 -22.55 3.05 0.71
C GLY A 163 -21.57 1.95 0.29
N ALA A 164 -20.77 2.13 -0.76
CA ALA A 164 -19.72 1.16 -1.08
C ALA A 164 -18.68 1.10 0.06
N PRO A 165 -18.43 -0.08 0.65
CA PRO A 165 -17.54 -0.20 1.79
C PRO A 165 -16.07 -0.06 1.35
N TRP A 166 -15.34 0.77 2.09
CA TRP A 166 -13.90 0.91 1.93
C TRP A 166 -13.25 1.24 3.27
N ARG A 167 -11.95 1.00 3.38
CA ARG A 167 -11.16 1.30 4.56
C ARG A 167 -9.70 1.58 4.20
N ILE A 168 -9.02 2.31 5.06
CA ILE A 168 -7.57 2.45 5.04
C ILE A 168 -7.00 1.41 6.01
N GLU A 169 -6.07 0.60 5.55
CA GLU A 169 -5.32 -0.35 6.35
C GLU A 169 -3.90 0.20 6.55
N LEU A 170 -3.51 0.33 7.81
CA LEU A 170 -2.19 0.79 8.24
C LEU A 170 -1.52 -0.35 9.02
N ALA A 171 -0.42 -0.85 8.52
CA ALA A 171 0.40 -1.84 9.21
C ALA A 171 1.65 -1.17 9.77
N PHE A 172 1.76 -1.14 11.08
CA PHE A 172 2.89 -0.55 11.79
C PHE A 172 3.82 -1.61 12.33
N SER A 173 5.11 -1.29 12.42
CA SER A 173 6.08 -1.97 13.26
C SER A 173 7.04 -0.96 13.88
N GLY A 174 7.64 -1.32 15.03
CA GLY A 174 8.51 -0.40 15.77
C GLY A 174 7.74 0.70 16.51
N VAL A 175 6.50 0.42 16.89
CA VAL A 175 5.63 1.29 17.69
C VAL A 175 5.29 0.59 19.00
N SER A 176 5.04 1.36 20.07
CA SER A 176 4.80 0.82 21.41
C SER A 176 3.49 1.27 22.05
N TYR A 177 2.81 2.27 21.49
CA TYR A 177 1.52 2.72 22.00
C TYR A 177 0.60 3.23 20.89
N LEU A 178 -0.71 3.24 21.22
CA LEU A 178 -1.76 3.94 20.47
C LEU A 178 -2.51 4.85 21.42
N GLU A 179 -2.80 6.04 20.95
CA GLU A 179 -3.65 7.02 21.65
C GLU A 179 -4.81 7.44 20.77
N SER A 180 -6.02 7.47 21.30
CA SER A 180 -7.23 7.88 20.60
C SER A 180 -8.28 8.32 21.60
N GLU A 181 -8.83 9.52 21.47
CA GLU A 181 -9.96 10.05 22.25
C GLU A 181 -9.82 9.84 23.79
N GLY A 182 -8.60 10.04 24.33
CA GLY A 182 -8.29 9.87 25.74
C GLY A 182 -8.04 8.44 26.20
N ILE A 183 -7.99 7.48 25.28
CA ILE A 183 -7.57 6.10 25.53
C ILE A 183 -6.10 5.98 25.16
N HIS A 184 -5.26 5.62 26.14
CA HIS A 184 -3.87 5.24 25.91
C HIS A 184 -3.72 3.73 26.02
N MET A 185 -3.25 3.07 24.99
CA MET A 185 -3.11 1.62 24.94
C MET A 185 -1.67 1.23 24.57
N PRO A 186 -0.98 0.47 25.43
CA PRO A 186 0.29 -0.13 25.05
C PRO A 186 0.10 -1.20 23.97
N LEU A 187 1.04 -1.26 23.01
CA LEU A 187 1.02 -2.21 21.90
C LEU A 187 2.12 -3.26 22.09
N ASN A 188 1.80 -4.52 21.76
CA ASN A 188 2.75 -5.64 21.74
C ASN A 188 3.04 -6.17 20.34
N GLY A 189 2.40 -5.59 19.30
CA GLY A 189 2.62 -5.93 17.90
C GLY A 189 1.70 -7.01 17.33
N SER A 190 0.71 -7.46 18.11
CA SER A 190 -0.30 -8.45 17.65
C SER A 190 -1.70 -7.86 17.49
N GLU A 191 -1.88 -6.59 17.83
CA GLU A 191 -3.18 -5.93 17.85
C GLU A 191 -3.70 -5.65 16.43
N THR A 192 -5.03 -5.76 16.29
CA THR A 192 -5.78 -5.23 15.16
C THR A 192 -6.84 -4.29 15.69
N ILE A 193 -6.74 -3.02 15.35
CA ILE A 193 -7.58 -1.97 15.89
C ILE A 193 -8.38 -1.35 14.76
N VAL A 194 -9.68 -1.15 14.98
CA VAL A 194 -10.58 -0.51 14.02
C VAL A 194 -11.02 0.84 14.54
N VAL A 195 -10.65 1.90 13.83
CA VAL A 195 -11.11 3.27 14.08
C VAL A 195 -12.19 3.62 13.06
N LYS A 196 -13.43 3.83 13.52
CA LYS A 196 -14.55 4.15 12.62
C LYS A 196 -14.67 5.66 12.37
N ASN A 197 -14.54 6.45 13.43
CA ASN A 197 -14.62 7.90 13.41
C ASN A 197 -13.55 8.47 14.34
N GLY A 198 -13.20 9.73 14.18
CA GLY A 198 -12.20 10.37 15.02
C GLY A 198 -10.78 10.17 14.50
N TYR A 199 -9.83 10.11 15.40
CA TYR A 199 -8.40 9.96 15.10
C TYR A 199 -7.76 8.90 15.98
N ALA A 200 -6.62 8.39 15.54
CA ALA A 200 -5.72 7.60 16.36
C ALA A 200 -4.28 8.06 16.09
N GLU A 201 -3.48 8.13 17.13
CA GLU A 201 -2.06 8.39 17.10
C GLU A 201 -1.33 7.12 17.52
N VAL A 202 -0.28 6.78 16.77
CA VAL A 202 0.56 5.60 17.05
C VAL A 202 1.98 6.08 17.16
N GLY A 203 2.66 5.70 18.23
CA GLY A 203 4.00 6.19 18.50
C GLY A 203 4.90 5.18 19.19
N ASN A 204 6.12 5.64 19.47
CA ASN A 204 7.10 4.89 20.24
C ASN A 204 7.59 5.73 21.42
N ALA A 205 7.51 5.18 22.62
CA ALA A 205 7.93 5.85 23.85
C ALA A 205 9.44 6.20 23.88
N SER A 206 10.26 5.58 23.03
CA SER A 206 11.69 5.89 22.91
C SER A 206 11.99 7.08 22.01
N ASP A 207 11.01 7.60 21.28
CA ASP A 207 11.16 8.71 20.34
C ASP A 207 10.56 10.04 20.88
N ALA A 208 10.10 10.02 22.15
CA ALA A 208 9.54 11.17 22.86
C ALA A 208 10.60 11.97 23.64
#